data_21f41758a8c197b3b3cdf34c329df91b
#
_entry.id   21f41758a8c197b3b3cdf34c329df91b
#
_cell.length_a   1.000
_cell.length_b   1.000
_cell.length_c   1.000
_cell.angle_alpha   90.00
_cell.angle_beta   90.00
_cell.angle_gamma   90.00
#
_symmetry.space_group_name_H-M   'P 1'
#
loop_
_entity.id
_entity.type
_entity.pdbx_description
1 polymer ?
#
loop_
_entity_poly.entity_id
_entity_poly.type
_entity_poly.pdbx_seq_one_letter_code
_entity_poly.pdbx_strand_id
1 'polypeptide(L)'
;LIFDMATIDPYTGTLGSRLAKHLLRRATFNVTQTRISEYANYTVDQALTNLLTTSNKNLNQPIHYVNGNLTSPAPWINDDSIFGTINKDNGSGSQRQNDFVTSWWMDEARRDTSLRSKMTYFLFTNLTAPQKDNGDSAYYYDYLMLLEHFCLSNWKELVFQVSINPRMLEFLNNDENTVANPNENYARELLELYTIGVGKPIYIDDNGNVAFEG
;
A
#
# COMPACT_ATOMS: atom_id res chain seq x y z
N LEU A 1 48.32 -5.01 9.14
CA LEU A 1 46.96 -4.80 9.64
C LEU A 1 46.02 -5.51 8.70
N ILE A 2 45.62 -6.73 9.05
CA ILE A 2 44.55 -7.46 8.38
C ILE A 2 43.27 -6.81 8.90
N PHE A 3 42.58 -6.04 8.04
CA PHE A 3 41.23 -5.61 8.31
C PHE A 3 40.40 -6.89 8.27
N ASP A 4 39.94 -7.33 9.43
CA ASP A 4 38.92 -8.35 9.54
C ASP A 4 37.66 -7.81 8.86
N MET A 5 37.41 -8.26 7.62
CA MET A 5 36.17 -7.88 6.91
C MET A 5 35.02 -8.46 7.71
N ALA A 6 34.16 -7.60 8.18
CA ALA A 6 32.94 -8.00 8.89
C ALA A 6 32.23 -9.07 8.05
N THR A 7 32.13 -10.27 8.58
CA THR A 7 31.37 -11.35 7.93
C THR A 7 29.89 -10.98 7.91
N ILE A 8 29.23 -11.24 6.77
CA ILE A 8 27.78 -11.04 6.61
C ILE A 8 27.05 -12.31 7.11
N ASP A 9 27.55 -12.89 8.20
CA ASP A 9 26.93 -14.08 8.77
C ASP A 9 25.57 -13.72 9.40
N PRO A 10 24.55 -14.57 9.20
CA PRO A 10 23.26 -14.36 9.82
C PRO A 10 23.36 -14.28 11.35
N TYR A 11 22.70 -13.31 11.94
CA TYR A 11 22.64 -13.20 13.39
C TYR A 11 21.85 -14.37 13.99
N THR A 12 22.44 -15.12 14.90
CA THR A 12 21.85 -16.35 15.47
C THR A 12 21.33 -16.21 16.90
N GLY A 13 21.59 -15.08 17.56
CA GLY A 13 21.15 -14.82 18.92
C GLY A 13 19.72 -14.32 19.05
N THR A 14 19.29 -14.09 20.28
CA THR A 14 18.09 -13.33 20.56
C THR A 14 18.30 -11.84 20.26
N LEU A 15 17.28 -11.17 19.77
CA LEU A 15 17.38 -9.78 19.28
C LEU A 15 17.86 -8.78 20.34
N GLY A 16 17.45 -8.97 21.61
CA GLY A 16 17.62 -7.96 22.64
C GLY A 16 16.81 -6.67 22.31
N SER A 17 16.69 -5.78 23.24
CA SER A 17 15.83 -4.60 23.11
C SER A 17 16.24 -3.66 21.96
N ARG A 18 17.53 -3.54 21.67
CA ARG A 18 18.04 -2.66 20.61
C ARG A 18 17.64 -3.13 19.22
N LEU A 19 17.88 -4.42 18.89
CA LEU A 19 17.56 -4.98 17.58
C LEU A 19 16.05 -5.16 17.40
N ALA A 20 15.34 -5.58 18.47
CA ALA A 20 13.88 -5.67 18.48
C ALA A 20 13.24 -4.32 18.15
N LYS A 21 13.68 -3.24 18.79
CA LYS A 21 13.20 -1.88 18.51
C LYS A 21 13.51 -1.46 17.07
N HIS A 22 14.71 -1.78 16.57
CA HIS A 22 15.09 -1.47 15.19
C HIS A 22 14.19 -2.21 14.19
N LEU A 23 14.04 -3.52 14.35
CA LEU A 23 13.18 -4.37 13.51
C LEU A 23 11.73 -3.87 13.49
N LEU A 24 11.12 -3.68 14.65
CA LEU A 24 9.74 -3.22 14.75
C LEU A 24 9.52 -1.86 14.09
N ARG A 25 10.46 -0.91 14.23
CA ARG A 25 10.38 0.39 13.57
C ARG A 25 10.43 0.29 12.04
N ARG A 26 11.18 -0.67 11.52
CA ARG A 26 11.27 -0.90 10.07
C ARG A 26 10.08 -1.67 9.53
N ALA A 27 9.60 -2.64 10.29
CA ALA A 27 8.60 -3.61 9.83
C ALA A 27 7.15 -3.21 10.15
N THR A 28 6.89 -2.34 11.15
CA THR A 28 5.52 -2.01 11.57
C THR A 28 5.36 -0.53 11.89
N PHE A 29 4.11 -0.06 12.00
CA PHE A 29 3.78 1.24 12.59
C PHE A 29 3.49 1.12 14.10
N ASN A 30 3.28 -0.09 14.60
CA ASN A 30 2.96 -0.39 16.00
C ASN A 30 4.23 -0.74 16.80
N VAL A 31 4.85 0.27 17.39
CA VAL A 31 6.09 0.11 18.17
C VAL A 31 5.83 0.53 19.61
N THR A 32 5.40 -0.42 20.46
CA THR A 32 5.18 -0.20 21.88
C THR A 32 6.31 -0.80 22.71
N GLN A 33 6.47 -0.33 23.96
CA GLN A 33 7.47 -0.88 24.86
C GLN A 33 7.21 -2.36 25.15
N THR A 34 5.94 -2.75 25.26
CA THR A 34 5.53 -4.15 25.46
C THR A 34 6.05 -5.04 24.33
N ARG A 35 5.81 -4.63 23.07
CA ARG A 35 6.28 -5.38 21.91
C ARG A 35 7.81 -5.42 21.79
N ILE A 36 8.49 -4.32 22.14
CA ILE A 36 9.96 -4.32 22.17
C ILE A 36 10.46 -5.35 23.19
N SER A 37 9.87 -5.43 24.38
CA SER A 37 10.24 -6.39 25.41
C SER A 37 9.94 -7.84 25.01
N GLU A 38 8.83 -8.08 24.31
CA GLU A 38 8.47 -9.37 23.74
C GLU A 38 9.49 -9.82 22.68
N TYR A 39 9.70 -8.99 21.67
CA TYR A 39 10.60 -9.28 20.55
C TYR A 39 12.07 -9.35 20.96
N ALA A 40 12.45 -8.74 22.07
CA ALA A 40 13.80 -8.85 22.62
C ALA A 40 14.19 -10.31 22.94
N ASN A 41 13.20 -11.15 23.23
CA ASN A 41 13.40 -12.56 23.55
C ASN A 41 13.33 -13.48 22.32
N TYR A 42 12.96 -12.96 21.15
CA TYR A 42 12.85 -13.74 19.93
C TYR A 42 14.20 -13.85 19.21
N THR A 43 14.42 -14.99 18.57
CA THR A 43 15.40 -15.11 17.50
C THR A 43 14.92 -14.37 16.25
N VAL A 44 15.79 -14.19 15.25
CA VAL A 44 15.40 -13.57 13.97
C VAL A 44 14.26 -14.35 13.32
N ASP A 45 14.35 -15.67 13.26
CA ASP A 45 13.32 -16.53 12.64
C ASP A 45 11.97 -16.45 13.35
N GLN A 46 11.98 -16.45 14.69
CA GLN A 46 10.77 -16.26 15.48
C GLN A 46 10.13 -14.89 15.22
N ALA A 47 10.93 -13.85 15.16
CA ALA A 47 10.45 -12.50 14.90
C ALA A 47 9.88 -12.36 13.47
N LEU A 48 10.55 -12.92 12.46
CA LEU A 48 10.07 -12.94 11.08
C LEU A 48 8.79 -13.76 10.94
N THR A 49 8.73 -14.95 11.54
CA THR A 49 7.53 -15.78 11.55
C THR A 49 6.35 -14.99 12.15
N ASN A 50 6.55 -14.32 13.26
CA ASN A 50 5.50 -13.52 13.90
C ASN A 50 5.04 -12.35 13.04
N LEU A 51 5.95 -11.65 12.36
CA LEU A 51 5.63 -10.53 11.47
C LEU A 51 4.94 -10.96 10.18
N LEU A 52 5.25 -12.15 9.65
CA LEU A 52 4.77 -12.63 8.36
C LEU A 52 3.56 -13.57 8.46
N THR A 53 3.32 -14.20 9.61
CA THR A 53 2.27 -15.23 9.79
C THR A 53 0.86 -14.64 9.88
N THR A 54 0.72 -13.35 9.89
CA THR A 54 -0.61 -12.76 9.92
C THR A 54 -1.35 -13.06 8.63
N SER A 55 -2.33 -13.96 8.74
CA SER A 55 -3.37 -14.19 7.74
C SER A 55 -3.96 -12.86 7.25
N ASN A 56 -4.56 -12.89 6.07
CA ASN A 56 -5.29 -11.76 5.51
C ASN A 56 -6.07 -11.05 6.62
N LYS A 57 -5.66 -9.81 6.90
CA LYS A 57 -6.34 -8.99 7.88
C LYS A 57 -7.68 -8.64 7.26
N ASN A 58 -8.77 -9.18 7.80
CA ASN A 58 -10.08 -8.61 7.53
C ASN A 58 -10.10 -7.23 8.17
N LEU A 59 -9.68 -6.23 7.41
CA LEU A 59 -9.79 -4.85 7.84
C LEU A 59 -11.27 -4.57 8.05
N ASN A 60 -11.62 -4.10 9.24
CA ASN A 60 -12.96 -3.62 9.48
C ASN A 60 -13.21 -2.46 8.52
N GLN A 61 -14.33 -2.50 7.80
CA GLN A 61 -14.72 -1.36 6.98
C GLN A 61 -14.81 -0.10 7.83
N PRO A 62 -14.50 1.07 7.28
CA PRO A 62 -14.73 2.31 7.98
C PRO A 62 -16.20 2.43 8.36
N ILE A 63 -16.46 2.74 9.62
CA ILE A 63 -17.80 2.88 10.17
C ILE A 63 -18.05 4.34 10.56
N HIS A 64 -19.29 4.78 10.49
CA HIS A 64 -19.72 6.05 11.02
C HIS A 64 -20.79 5.82 12.08
N TYR A 65 -21.00 6.84 12.90
CA TYR A 65 -22.04 6.85 13.92
C TYR A 65 -23.12 7.86 13.50
N VAL A 66 -24.29 7.35 13.16
CA VAL A 66 -25.42 8.18 12.72
C VAL A 66 -25.81 9.15 13.83
N ASN A 67 -25.80 10.45 13.53
CA ASN A 67 -26.13 11.52 14.47
C ASN A 67 -25.38 11.47 15.81
N GLY A 68 -24.11 10.97 15.79
CA GLY A 68 -23.32 10.83 17.01
C GLY A 68 -23.76 9.69 17.92
N ASN A 69 -24.68 8.84 17.49
CA ASN A 69 -25.14 7.69 18.26
C ASN A 69 -24.13 6.54 18.17
N LEU A 70 -23.33 6.38 19.22
CA LEU A 70 -22.29 5.33 19.34
C LEU A 70 -22.86 3.90 19.42
N THR A 71 -24.17 3.73 19.52
CA THR A 71 -24.80 2.40 19.62
C THR A 71 -25.23 1.82 18.27
N SER A 72 -25.14 2.58 17.20
CA SER A 72 -25.55 2.15 15.86
C SER A 72 -24.47 2.47 14.82
N PRO A 73 -23.30 1.80 14.89
CA PRO A 73 -22.27 1.94 13.86
C PRO A 73 -22.74 1.29 12.56
N ALA A 74 -22.52 1.95 11.44
CA ALA A 74 -22.83 1.42 10.11
C ALA A 74 -21.62 1.60 9.17
N PRO A 75 -21.34 0.62 8.29
CA PRO A 75 -20.39 0.82 7.20
C PRO A 75 -20.90 1.95 6.29
N TRP A 76 -20.01 2.83 5.84
CA TRP A 76 -20.41 3.99 5.06
C TRP A 76 -19.91 3.98 3.60
N ILE A 77 -18.95 3.13 3.27
CA ILE A 77 -18.31 3.13 1.94
C ILE A 77 -19.31 2.93 0.79
N ASN A 78 -20.38 2.15 1.01
CA ASN A 78 -21.38 1.83 -0.01
C ASN A 78 -22.77 2.37 0.37
N ASP A 79 -22.86 3.30 1.31
CA ASP A 79 -24.13 3.83 1.76
C ASP A 79 -24.35 5.26 1.23
N ASP A 80 -24.95 5.34 0.04
CA ASP A 80 -25.30 6.61 -0.59
C ASP A 80 -26.26 7.47 0.26
N SER A 81 -27.01 6.88 1.18
CA SER A 81 -27.94 7.60 2.04
C SER A 81 -27.23 8.48 3.08
N ILE A 82 -26.02 8.08 3.48
CA ILE A 82 -25.19 8.81 4.45
C ILE A 82 -24.59 10.06 3.83
N PHE A 83 -24.28 9.99 2.55
CA PHE A 83 -23.63 11.05 1.78
C PHE A 83 -24.57 11.87 0.92
N GLY A 84 -25.82 11.43 0.75
CA GLY A 84 -26.85 12.17 0.02
C GLY A 84 -27.16 13.55 0.61
N THR A 85 -26.81 13.78 1.87
CA THR A 85 -26.87 15.09 2.55
C THR A 85 -25.56 15.88 2.51
N ILE A 86 -24.46 15.24 2.14
CA ILE A 86 -23.19 15.92 1.90
C ILE A 86 -23.15 16.21 0.41
N ASN A 87 -23.52 17.43 0.07
CA ASN A 87 -23.67 17.94 -1.29
C ASN A 87 -22.57 17.41 -2.22
N LYS A 88 -22.91 16.47 -3.09
CA LYS A 88 -22.04 16.00 -4.18
C LYS A 88 -21.63 17.16 -5.10
N ASP A 89 -22.41 18.23 -5.11
CA ASP A 89 -22.22 19.37 -6.03
C ASP A 89 -21.13 20.36 -5.61
N ASN A 90 -20.57 20.26 -4.40
CA ASN A 90 -19.60 21.26 -3.90
C ASN A 90 -18.15 20.77 -3.78
N GLY A 91 -17.80 19.57 -4.23
CA GLY A 91 -16.43 19.01 -4.09
C GLY A 91 -15.98 18.74 -2.64
N SER A 92 -16.55 19.49 -1.68
CA SER A 92 -16.18 19.40 -0.26
C SER A 92 -16.57 18.08 0.41
N GLY A 93 -17.61 17.42 -0.11
CA GLY A 93 -18.08 16.13 0.39
C GLY A 93 -17.11 15.01 0.07
N SER A 94 -16.69 14.91 -1.19
CA SER A 94 -15.76 13.89 -1.67
C SER A 94 -14.39 14.00 -0.98
N GLN A 95 -13.87 15.23 -0.82
CA GLN A 95 -12.61 15.45 -0.11
C GLN A 95 -12.69 14.96 1.33
N ARG A 96 -13.76 15.28 2.04
CA ARG A 96 -13.95 14.88 3.44
C ARG A 96 -14.09 13.37 3.58
N GLN A 97 -14.76 12.71 2.62
CA GLN A 97 -14.86 11.25 2.59
C GLN A 97 -13.49 10.59 2.39
N ASN A 98 -12.70 11.11 1.48
CA ASN A 98 -11.34 10.64 1.23
C ASN A 98 -10.45 10.83 2.47
N ASP A 99 -10.59 11.95 3.19
CA ASP A 99 -9.86 12.21 4.45
C ASP A 99 -10.24 11.19 5.53
N PHE A 100 -11.51 10.77 5.57
CA PHE A 100 -11.96 9.71 6.48
C PHE A 100 -11.37 8.34 6.10
N VAL A 101 -11.32 7.97 4.83
CA VAL A 101 -10.65 6.73 4.39
C VAL A 101 -9.18 6.75 4.80
N THR A 102 -8.50 7.85 4.55
CA THR A 102 -7.09 8.01 4.93
C THR A 102 -6.90 7.89 6.44
N SER A 103 -7.72 8.58 7.22
CA SER A 103 -7.63 8.55 8.68
C SER A 103 -7.93 7.17 9.26
N TRP A 104 -8.94 6.49 8.72
CA TRP A 104 -9.27 5.12 9.07
C TRP A 104 -8.11 4.16 8.74
N TRP A 105 -7.53 4.26 7.54
CA TRP A 105 -6.41 3.41 7.14
C TRP A 105 -5.17 3.63 8.02
N MET A 106 -4.86 4.88 8.37
CA MET A 106 -3.77 5.20 9.30
C MET A 106 -4.02 4.62 10.69
N ASP A 107 -5.28 4.66 11.17
CA ASP A 107 -5.65 4.08 12.46
C ASP A 107 -5.53 2.56 12.46
N GLU A 108 -5.96 1.89 11.37
CA GLU A 108 -5.73 0.46 11.18
C GLU A 108 -4.24 0.12 11.11
N ALA A 109 -3.46 0.91 10.38
CA ALA A 109 -2.02 0.69 10.23
C ALA A 109 -1.26 0.81 11.57
N ARG A 110 -1.60 1.79 12.42
CA ARG A 110 -0.97 1.93 13.73
C ARG A 110 -1.34 0.81 14.72
N ARG A 111 -2.45 0.12 14.50
CA ARG A 111 -2.88 -1.04 15.32
C ARG A 111 -2.33 -2.35 14.79
N ASP A 112 -1.93 -2.38 13.53
CA ASP A 112 -1.38 -3.59 12.91
C ASP A 112 -0.05 -3.99 13.56
N THR A 113 0.02 -5.27 13.94
CA THR A 113 1.20 -5.86 14.55
C THR A 113 2.10 -6.59 13.55
N SER A 114 1.67 -6.67 12.29
CA SER A 114 2.36 -7.37 11.22
C SER A 114 3.19 -6.45 10.33
N LEU A 115 3.86 -7.06 9.35
CA LEU A 115 4.56 -6.34 8.27
C LEU A 115 3.59 -5.72 7.25
N ARG A 116 2.34 -6.20 7.18
CA ARG A 116 1.39 -5.88 6.10
C ARG A 116 1.20 -4.38 5.89
N SER A 117 0.84 -3.65 6.94
CA SER A 117 0.60 -2.21 6.80
C SER A 117 1.83 -1.42 6.33
N LYS A 118 3.05 -1.85 6.70
CA LYS A 118 4.28 -1.24 6.16
C LYS A 118 4.47 -1.54 4.69
N MET A 119 4.18 -2.78 4.26
CA MET A 119 4.26 -3.16 2.86
C MET A 119 3.15 -2.48 2.03
N THR A 120 1.94 -2.40 2.56
CA THR A 120 0.85 -1.64 1.91
C THR A 120 1.23 -0.17 1.72
N TYR A 121 1.80 0.45 2.74
CA TYR A 121 2.29 1.82 2.64
C TYR A 121 3.42 1.96 1.62
N PHE A 122 4.37 1.03 1.60
CA PHE A 122 5.43 0.98 0.60
C PHE A 122 4.85 0.86 -0.82
N LEU A 123 3.91 -0.04 -1.03
CA LEU A 123 3.23 -0.19 -2.32
C LEU A 123 2.47 1.08 -2.71
N PHE A 124 1.74 1.68 -1.78
CA PHE A 124 1.00 2.92 -2.02
C PHE A 124 1.92 4.09 -2.43
N THR A 125 3.13 4.17 -1.88
CA THR A 125 4.10 5.21 -2.24
C THR A 125 4.79 4.96 -3.58
N ASN A 126 4.80 3.72 -4.07
CA ASN A 126 5.42 3.36 -5.35
C ASN A 126 4.39 3.20 -6.48
N LEU A 127 3.24 2.60 -6.16
CA LEU A 127 2.08 2.48 -7.06
C LEU A 127 1.06 3.56 -6.67
N THR A 128 1.49 4.82 -6.74
CA THR A 128 0.67 5.92 -6.23
C THR A 128 -0.52 6.22 -7.14
N ALA A 129 -1.71 6.21 -6.57
CA ALA A 129 -2.90 6.79 -7.16
C ALA A 129 -3.52 7.71 -6.10
N PRO A 130 -3.02 8.94 -6.00
CA PRO A 130 -3.38 9.84 -4.91
C PRO A 130 -4.86 10.16 -4.94
N GLN A 131 -5.33 10.57 -3.80
CA GLN A 131 -6.65 11.13 -3.63
C GLN A 131 -6.86 12.29 -4.61
N LYS A 132 -7.95 12.23 -5.39
CA LYS A 132 -8.37 13.31 -6.29
C LYS A 132 -9.46 14.13 -5.60
N ASP A 133 -9.43 15.44 -5.70
CA ASP A 133 -10.36 16.34 -4.99
C ASP A 133 -11.84 16.04 -5.24
N ASN A 134 -12.16 15.48 -6.40
CA ASN A 134 -13.52 15.09 -6.81
C ASN A 134 -13.66 13.58 -7.07
N GLY A 135 -12.68 12.76 -6.66
CA GLY A 135 -12.72 11.33 -6.88
C GLY A 135 -13.61 10.58 -5.91
N ASP A 136 -14.13 9.42 -6.33
CA ASP A 136 -14.96 8.56 -5.49
C ASP A 136 -14.13 7.94 -4.34
N SER A 137 -14.60 8.14 -3.12
CA SER A 137 -13.98 7.58 -1.93
C SER A 137 -14.03 6.05 -1.90
N ALA A 138 -15.02 5.42 -2.55
CA ALA A 138 -15.10 3.98 -2.69
C ALA A 138 -13.95 3.46 -3.56
N TYR A 139 -13.63 4.11 -4.66
CA TYR A 139 -12.47 3.72 -5.49
C TYR A 139 -11.15 3.87 -4.75
N TYR A 140 -11.02 4.91 -3.92
CA TYR A 140 -9.84 5.09 -3.10
C TYR A 140 -9.72 4.01 -2.01
N TYR A 141 -10.82 3.68 -1.35
CA TYR A 141 -10.89 2.58 -0.40
C TYR A 141 -10.53 1.24 -1.06
N ASP A 142 -11.17 0.92 -2.19
CA ASP A 142 -10.92 -0.33 -2.93
C ASP A 142 -9.46 -0.45 -3.37
N TYR A 143 -8.85 0.68 -3.75
CA TYR A 143 -7.44 0.71 -4.11
C TYR A 143 -6.52 0.38 -2.92
N LEU A 144 -6.79 0.96 -1.75
CA LEU A 144 -6.05 0.62 -0.53
C LEU A 144 -6.23 -0.85 -0.14
N MET A 145 -7.45 -1.39 -0.30
CA MET A 145 -7.73 -2.80 -0.04
C MET A 145 -7.02 -3.72 -1.02
N LEU A 146 -6.94 -3.34 -2.28
CA LEU A 146 -6.18 -4.05 -3.30
C LEU A 146 -4.69 -4.16 -2.89
N LEU A 147 -4.08 -3.03 -2.54
CA LEU A 147 -2.69 -3.02 -2.09
C LEU A 147 -2.48 -3.84 -0.82
N GLU A 148 -3.41 -3.77 0.14
CA GLU A 148 -3.37 -4.57 1.37
C GLU A 148 -3.47 -6.08 1.06
N HIS A 149 -4.34 -6.47 0.15
CA HIS A 149 -4.50 -7.87 -0.26
C HIS A 149 -3.20 -8.44 -0.83
N PHE A 150 -2.55 -7.68 -1.69
CA PHE A 150 -1.34 -8.13 -2.42
C PHE A 150 -0.02 -7.74 -1.75
N CYS A 151 -0.02 -7.09 -0.60
CA CYS A 151 1.20 -6.53 0.01
C CYS A 151 2.31 -7.55 0.32
N LEU A 152 1.98 -8.81 0.49
CA LEU A 152 2.91 -9.93 0.70
C LEU A 152 2.66 -11.07 -0.32
N SER A 153 2.12 -10.76 -1.48
CA SER A 153 1.69 -11.73 -2.48
C SER A 153 2.45 -11.58 -3.81
N ASN A 154 1.87 -12.07 -4.89
CA ASN A 154 2.48 -12.11 -6.21
C ASN A 154 2.49 -10.73 -6.87
N TRP A 155 3.69 -10.24 -7.24
CA TRP A 155 3.88 -8.93 -7.88
C TRP A 155 3.18 -8.82 -9.24
N LYS A 156 3.21 -9.87 -10.06
CA LYS A 156 2.57 -9.87 -11.38
C LYS A 156 1.06 -9.68 -11.25
N GLU A 157 0.45 -10.41 -10.32
CA GLU A 157 -0.99 -10.28 -10.05
C GLU A 157 -1.35 -8.90 -9.51
N LEU A 158 -0.53 -8.35 -8.60
CA LEU A 158 -0.70 -6.99 -8.11
C LEU A 158 -0.70 -5.98 -9.25
N VAL A 159 0.33 -5.99 -10.12
CA VAL A 159 0.45 -5.04 -11.23
C VAL A 159 -0.72 -5.18 -12.20
N PHE A 160 -1.15 -6.40 -12.50
CA PHE A 160 -2.32 -6.64 -13.33
C PHE A 160 -3.58 -6.02 -12.70
N GLN A 161 -3.84 -6.27 -11.43
CA GLN A 161 -5.02 -5.72 -10.74
C GLN A 161 -4.96 -4.20 -10.58
N VAL A 162 -3.79 -3.63 -10.35
CA VAL A 162 -3.57 -2.18 -10.34
C VAL A 162 -3.87 -1.58 -11.70
N SER A 163 -3.46 -2.23 -12.79
CA SER A 163 -3.66 -1.72 -14.15
C SER A 163 -5.12 -1.65 -14.60
N ILE A 164 -6.02 -2.37 -13.96
CA ILE A 164 -7.46 -2.35 -14.26
C ILE A 164 -8.29 -1.72 -13.13
N ASN A 165 -7.64 -1.22 -12.08
CA ASN A 165 -8.34 -0.64 -10.96
C ASN A 165 -8.93 0.73 -11.32
N PRO A 166 -10.22 1.01 -11.03
CA PRO A 166 -10.87 2.26 -11.38
C PRO A 166 -10.11 3.50 -10.89
N ARG A 167 -9.52 3.44 -9.69
CA ARG A 167 -8.74 4.56 -9.15
C ARG A 167 -7.51 4.89 -9.98
N MET A 168 -6.79 3.87 -10.45
CA MET A 168 -5.61 4.05 -11.31
C MET A 168 -6.03 4.54 -12.70
N LEU A 169 -7.14 4.01 -13.23
CA LEU A 169 -7.69 4.44 -14.53
C LEU A 169 -8.06 5.92 -14.51
N GLU A 170 -8.76 6.39 -13.47
CA GLU A 170 -9.07 7.82 -13.28
C GLU A 170 -7.81 8.67 -13.10
N PHE A 171 -6.85 8.20 -12.30
CA PHE A 171 -5.64 8.96 -11.98
C PHE A 171 -4.80 9.26 -13.22
N LEU A 172 -4.69 8.29 -14.12
CA LEU A 172 -3.94 8.41 -15.36
C LEU A 172 -4.81 8.76 -16.59
N ASN A 173 -6.06 9.20 -16.37
CA ASN A 173 -7.02 9.61 -17.40
C ASN A 173 -7.28 8.54 -18.49
N ASN A 174 -7.23 7.26 -18.12
CA ASN A 174 -7.58 6.19 -19.06
C ASN A 174 -9.10 6.03 -19.23
N ASP A 175 -9.89 6.56 -18.33
CA ASP A 175 -11.35 6.69 -18.42
C ASP A 175 -11.80 7.62 -19.57
N GLU A 176 -10.92 8.52 -20.01
CA GLU A 176 -11.15 9.39 -21.17
C GLU A 176 -10.71 8.75 -22.51
N ASN A 177 -10.18 7.52 -22.48
CA ASN A 177 -9.65 6.83 -23.64
C ASN A 177 -10.77 6.34 -24.56
N THR A 178 -10.73 6.75 -25.83
CA THR A 178 -11.71 6.34 -26.85
C THR A 178 -11.02 5.88 -28.13
N VAL A 179 -11.75 5.13 -28.96
CA VAL A 179 -11.24 4.68 -30.27
C VAL A 179 -10.85 5.86 -31.17
N ALA A 180 -11.57 6.98 -31.06
CA ALA A 180 -11.31 8.19 -31.88
C ALA A 180 -10.18 9.05 -31.28
N ASN A 181 -9.91 8.92 -29.98
CA ASN A 181 -8.87 9.65 -29.26
C ASN A 181 -8.16 8.71 -28.30
N PRO A 182 -7.25 7.85 -28.79
CA PRO A 182 -6.53 6.93 -27.93
C PRO A 182 -5.54 7.69 -27.02
N ASN A 183 -5.59 7.38 -25.73
CA ASN A 183 -4.69 7.96 -24.74
C ASN A 183 -3.50 7.01 -24.52
N GLU A 184 -2.37 7.28 -25.15
CA GLU A 184 -1.14 6.50 -24.95
C GLU A 184 -0.50 6.73 -23.57
N ASN A 185 -0.84 7.83 -22.93
CA ASN A 185 -0.22 8.25 -21.68
C ASN A 185 -0.39 7.21 -20.57
N TYR A 186 -1.58 6.59 -20.48
CA TYR A 186 -1.83 5.55 -19.48
C TYR A 186 -0.82 4.40 -19.61
N ALA A 187 -0.66 3.84 -20.79
CA ALA A 187 0.25 2.73 -21.02
C ALA A 187 1.71 3.12 -20.73
N ARG A 188 2.11 4.31 -21.15
CA ARG A 188 3.44 4.84 -20.94
C ARG A 188 3.71 5.04 -19.44
N GLU A 189 2.85 5.72 -18.72
CA GLU A 189 3.02 5.98 -17.28
C GLU A 189 3.02 4.67 -16.47
N LEU A 190 2.14 3.71 -16.81
CA LEU A 190 2.11 2.41 -16.17
C LEU A 190 3.43 1.65 -16.34
N LEU A 191 4.04 1.73 -17.52
CA LEU A 191 5.32 1.08 -17.78
C LEU A 191 6.48 1.86 -17.15
N GLU A 192 6.56 3.16 -17.38
CA GLU A 192 7.71 3.99 -17.01
C GLU A 192 7.78 4.28 -15.51
N LEU A 193 6.65 4.64 -14.89
CA LEU A 193 6.63 5.05 -13.50
C LEU A 193 6.36 3.90 -12.53
N TYR A 194 5.57 2.90 -12.96
CA TYR A 194 5.04 1.91 -12.01
C TYR A 194 5.60 0.50 -12.18
N THR A 195 6.28 0.19 -13.31
CA THR A 195 6.76 -1.17 -13.52
C THR A 195 8.23 -1.28 -13.92
N ILE A 196 8.57 -0.97 -15.18
CA ILE A 196 9.93 -1.21 -15.72
C ILE A 196 10.85 0.00 -15.66
N GLY A 197 10.31 1.18 -15.36
CA GLY A 197 11.05 2.44 -15.35
C GLY A 197 11.29 3.02 -16.74
N VAL A 198 11.84 4.24 -16.77
CA VAL A 198 12.35 4.85 -18.02
C VAL A 198 13.70 4.17 -18.32
N GLY A 199 13.63 2.92 -18.76
CA GLY A 199 14.82 2.18 -19.17
C GLY A 199 15.27 2.63 -20.57
N LYS A 200 16.57 2.73 -20.77
CA LYS A 200 17.08 2.71 -22.15
C LYS A 200 16.62 1.39 -22.78
N PRO A 201 16.14 1.41 -24.04
CA PRO A 201 15.73 0.18 -24.69
C PRO A 201 16.89 -0.80 -24.68
N ILE A 202 16.63 -2.00 -24.15
CA ILE A 202 17.58 -3.10 -24.23
C ILE A 202 17.39 -3.69 -25.63
N TYR A 203 18.40 -3.49 -26.49
CA TYR A 203 18.44 -4.17 -27.76
C TYR A 203 19.15 -5.50 -27.58
N ILE A 204 18.53 -6.56 -28.07
CA ILE A 204 19.24 -7.82 -28.29
C ILE A 204 19.79 -7.74 -29.70
N ASP A 205 21.12 -7.78 -29.84
CA ASP A 205 21.75 -7.78 -31.16
C ASP A 205 21.49 -9.12 -31.89
N ASP A 206 21.80 -9.16 -33.18
CA ASP A 206 21.60 -10.34 -34.02
C ASP A 206 22.37 -11.58 -33.51
N ASN A 207 23.28 -11.42 -32.57
CA ASN A 207 24.07 -12.49 -31.92
C ASN A 207 23.50 -12.90 -30.56
N GLY A 208 22.39 -12.29 -30.13
CA GLY A 208 21.75 -12.57 -28.84
C GLY A 208 22.39 -11.87 -27.64
N ASN A 209 23.29 -10.90 -27.85
CA ASN A 209 23.87 -10.13 -26.75
C ASN A 209 22.98 -8.95 -26.38
N VAL A 210 22.89 -8.67 -25.07
CA VAL A 210 22.20 -7.51 -24.55
C VAL A 210 23.08 -6.27 -24.76
N ALA A 211 22.67 -5.37 -25.63
CA ALA A 211 23.34 -4.09 -25.86
C ALA A 211 22.60 -2.97 -25.11
N PHE A 212 23.36 -2.18 -24.35
CA PHE A 212 22.89 -0.95 -23.72
C PHE A 212 23.37 0.22 -24.59
N GLU A 213 22.46 1.04 -25.09
CA GLU A 213 22.88 2.34 -25.64
C GLU A 213 23.43 3.21 -24.49
N GLY A 214 24.68 3.61 -24.64
CA GLY A 214 25.42 4.46 -23.71
C GLY A 214 25.01 5.93 -23.72
#